data_990a3ea73ceb2b3e21553b736f7f9451
#
_entry.id   990a3ea73ceb2b3e21553b736f7f9451
#
_cell.length_a   1.000
_cell.length_b   1.000
_cell.length_c   1.000
_cell.angle_alpha   90.00
_cell.angle_beta   90.00
_cell.angle_gamma   90.00
#
_symmetry.space_group_name_H-M   'P 1'
#
loop_
_entity.id
_entity.type
_entity.pdbx_description
1 polymer ?
#
loop_
_entity_poly.entity_id
_entity_poly.type
_entity_poly.pdbx_seq_one_letter_code
_entity_poly.pdbx_strand_id
1 'polypeptide(L)'
;MNAHSKILAYNSSVKFTNWREKLQTNFTNFIIDVKDVDMFGDKVGFIKAVVDLKIDGKKIPGITFIRGDSVSILTEIRTESYSYFVLVYQPRIPVGDFIYENPAGMMDESGDPAGVSIQEIEEETGIKIKKENWKFLDSVYTSPGFTDEVVHLYHVILNMTEYEVLKLNNRLTGTENELISLKVVNKKDYLRLNKTAIGLSSLYLAKV
;
A
#
# COMPACT_ATOMS: atom_id res chain seq x y z
N MET A 1 -22.98 -6.37 -11.79
CA MET A 1 -22.27 -6.83 -13.00
C MET A 1 -22.49 -8.32 -13.15
N ASN A 2 -22.77 -8.83 -14.35
CA ASN A 2 -22.93 -10.28 -14.56
C ASN A 2 -21.55 -10.97 -14.69
N ALA A 3 -21.52 -12.31 -14.62
CA ALA A 3 -20.27 -13.08 -14.66
C ALA A 3 -19.43 -12.82 -15.92
N HIS A 4 -20.07 -12.64 -17.08
CA HIS A 4 -19.37 -12.35 -18.34
C HIS A 4 -18.67 -10.98 -18.31
N SER A 5 -19.32 -9.96 -17.76
CA SER A 5 -18.73 -8.61 -17.59
C SER A 5 -17.55 -8.61 -16.63
N LYS A 6 -17.59 -9.40 -15.54
CA LYS A 6 -16.47 -9.59 -14.61
C LYS A 6 -15.26 -10.25 -15.31
N ILE A 7 -15.52 -11.27 -16.17
CA ILE A 7 -14.46 -11.94 -16.95
C ILE A 7 -13.77 -10.97 -17.90
N LEU A 8 -14.50 -10.14 -18.60
CA LEU A 8 -13.92 -9.12 -19.47
C LEU A 8 -13.12 -8.10 -18.67
N ALA A 9 -13.64 -7.64 -17.53
CA ALA A 9 -13.01 -6.65 -16.68
C ALA A 9 -11.64 -7.12 -16.15
N TYR A 10 -11.55 -8.34 -15.58
CA TYR A 10 -10.28 -8.78 -15.02
C TYR A 10 -9.21 -9.02 -16.10
N ASN A 11 -9.61 -9.54 -17.27
CA ASN A 11 -8.66 -9.79 -18.37
C ASN A 11 -8.01 -8.50 -18.92
N SER A 12 -8.72 -7.37 -18.82
CA SER A 12 -8.21 -6.05 -19.24
C SER A 12 -7.55 -5.25 -18.11
N SER A 13 -7.63 -5.73 -16.85
CA SER A 13 -7.04 -4.99 -15.73
C SER A 13 -5.51 -5.03 -15.76
N VAL A 14 -4.89 -3.88 -15.52
CA VAL A 14 -3.43 -3.71 -15.49
C VAL A 14 -2.78 -4.66 -14.48
N LYS A 15 -3.34 -4.76 -13.26
CA LYS A 15 -2.81 -5.64 -12.20
C LYS A 15 -2.79 -7.12 -12.60
N PHE A 16 -3.84 -7.62 -13.25
CA PHE A 16 -3.89 -9.01 -13.72
C PHE A 16 -2.91 -9.23 -14.87
N THR A 17 -2.81 -8.29 -15.80
CA THR A 17 -1.91 -8.37 -16.95
C THR A 17 -0.46 -8.40 -16.47
N ASN A 18 -0.06 -7.47 -15.60
CA ASN A 18 1.30 -7.40 -15.04
C ASN A 18 1.67 -8.69 -14.28
N TRP A 19 0.76 -9.17 -13.42
CA TRP A 19 0.99 -10.41 -12.69
C TRP A 19 1.13 -11.63 -13.62
N ARG A 20 0.25 -11.74 -14.62
CA ARG A 20 0.28 -12.84 -15.61
C ARG A 20 1.56 -12.81 -16.44
N GLU A 21 2.03 -11.64 -16.86
CA GLU A 21 3.28 -11.48 -17.62
C GLU A 21 4.49 -11.90 -16.77
N LYS A 22 4.56 -11.49 -15.49
CA LYS A 22 5.60 -11.96 -14.56
C LYS A 22 5.57 -13.49 -14.44
N LEU A 23 4.38 -14.08 -14.32
CA LEU A 23 4.23 -15.54 -14.25
C LEU A 23 4.71 -16.23 -15.52
N GLN A 24 4.32 -15.72 -16.70
CA GLN A 24 4.75 -16.25 -18.02
C GLN A 24 6.25 -16.13 -18.29
N THR A 25 6.88 -15.10 -17.74
CA THR A 25 8.33 -14.89 -17.86
C THR A 25 9.13 -15.93 -17.07
N ASN A 26 8.61 -16.33 -15.90
CA ASN A 26 9.36 -17.15 -14.95
C ASN A 26 8.96 -18.64 -14.96
N PHE A 27 7.77 -18.96 -15.47
CA PHE A 27 7.22 -20.32 -15.41
C PHE A 27 6.60 -20.73 -16.75
N THR A 28 6.67 -22.02 -17.05
CA THR A 28 6.07 -22.64 -18.24
C THR A 28 5.03 -23.69 -17.81
N ASN A 29 4.10 -24.04 -18.71
CA ASN A 29 3.17 -25.14 -18.52
C ASN A 29 2.30 -25.01 -17.25
N PHE A 30 1.64 -23.86 -17.08
CA PHE A 30 0.70 -23.63 -16.01
C PHE A 30 -0.70 -23.29 -16.55
N ILE A 31 -1.71 -23.48 -15.70
CA ILE A 31 -3.10 -23.11 -15.98
C ILE A 31 -3.54 -22.14 -14.89
N ILE A 32 -4.12 -21.00 -15.29
CA ILE A 32 -4.73 -20.03 -14.37
C ILE A 32 -6.24 -20.25 -14.34
N ASP A 33 -6.78 -20.47 -13.15
CA ASP A 33 -8.19 -20.59 -12.88
C ASP A 33 -8.64 -19.45 -11.95
N VAL A 34 -9.30 -18.42 -12.50
CA VAL A 34 -9.83 -17.30 -11.75
C VAL A 34 -11.10 -17.72 -11.02
N LYS A 35 -11.09 -17.65 -9.70
CA LYS A 35 -12.18 -18.13 -8.83
C LYS A 35 -13.18 -17.05 -8.48
N ASP A 36 -12.73 -15.82 -8.31
CA ASP A 36 -13.60 -14.69 -7.99
C ASP A 36 -12.94 -13.36 -8.36
N VAL A 37 -13.78 -12.32 -8.53
CA VAL A 37 -13.35 -10.95 -8.83
C VAL A 37 -14.22 -9.99 -8.03
N ASP A 38 -13.58 -9.24 -7.15
CA ASP A 38 -14.19 -8.14 -6.41
C ASP A 38 -14.07 -6.85 -7.22
N MET A 39 -15.16 -6.09 -7.27
CA MET A 39 -15.22 -4.83 -8.02
C MET A 39 -15.34 -3.64 -7.06
N PHE A 40 -14.59 -2.57 -7.35
CA PHE A 40 -14.73 -1.27 -6.69
C PHE A 40 -15.36 -0.31 -7.72
N GLY A 41 -16.69 -0.18 -7.65
CA GLY A 41 -17.46 0.45 -8.71
C GLY A 41 -17.28 -0.29 -10.05
N ASP A 42 -16.76 0.40 -11.05
CA ASP A 42 -16.47 -0.16 -12.38
C ASP A 42 -15.03 -0.71 -12.52
N LYS A 43 -14.18 -0.52 -11.52
CA LYS A 43 -12.79 -0.99 -11.54
C LYS A 43 -12.66 -2.35 -10.85
N VAL A 44 -11.71 -3.16 -11.34
CA VAL A 44 -11.33 -4.41 -10.68
C VAL A 44 -10.59 -4.08 -9.37
N GLY A 45 -11.17 -4.48 -8.26
CA GLY A 45 -10.56 -4.36 -6.93
C GLY A 45 -9.55 -5.48 -6.70
N PHE A 46 -10.05 -6.69 -6.48
CA PHE A 46 -9.22 -7.86 -6.17
C PHE A 46 -9.62 -9.05 -7.05
N ILE A 47 -8.66 -9.95 -7.30
CA ILE A 47 -8.88 -11.18 -8.05
C ILE A 47 -8.33 -12.35 -7.25
N LYS A 48 -9.17 -13.35 -6.98
CA LYS A 48 -8.73 -14.63 -6.42
C LYS A 48 -8.52 -15.61 -7.55
N ALA A 49 -7.31 -16.16 -7.68
CA ALA A 49 -6.96 -17.15 -8.69
C ALA A 49 -6.28 -18.38 -8.06
N VAL A 50 -6.30 -19.47 -8.80
CA VAL A 50 -5.52 -20.68 -8.52
C VAL A 50 -4.70 -21.00 -9.75
N VAL A 51 -3.39 -21.15 -9.56
CA VAL A 51 -2.47 -21.57 -10.62
C VAL A 51 -2.13 -23.04 -10.44
N ASP A 52 -2.43 -23.87 -11.44
CA ASP A 52 -1.93 -25.23 -11.48
C ASP A 52 -0.56 -25.24 -12.17
N LEU A 53 0.47 -25.40 -11.36
CA LEU A 53 1.86 -25.38 -11.77
C LEU A 53 2.61 -26.56 -11.15
N LYS A 54 3.46 -27.18 -11.95
CA LYS A 54 4.42 -28.21 -11.48
C LYS A 54 5.85 -27.78 -11.82
N ILE A 55 6.75 -27.94 -10.89
CA ILE A 55 8.19 -27.77 -11.06
C ILE A 55 8.86 -29.11 -10.71
N ASP A 56 9.63 -29.67 -11.62
CA ASP A 56 10.27 -30.99 -11.47
C ASP A 56 9.30 -32.09 -11.05
N GLY A 57 8.09 -32.06 -11.63
CA GLY A 57 7.01 -33.02 -11.34
C GLY A 57 6.25 -32.77 -10.02
N LYS A 58 6.71 -31.84 -9.18
CA LYS A 58 6.05 -31.51 -7.91
C LYS A 58 5.06 -30.40 -8.09
N LYS A 59 3.84 -30.59 -7.57
CA LYS A 59 2.81 -29.56 -7.57
C LYS A 59 3.17 -28.44 -6.59
N ILE A 60 3.14 -27.19 -7.08
CA ILE A 60 3.41 -26.00 -6.29
C ILE A 60 2.06 -25.41 -5.80
N PRO A 61 1.95 -24.97 -4.52
CA PRO A 61 0.77 -24.24 -4.05
C PRO A 61 0.58 -22.97 -4.88
N GLY A 62 -0.61 -22.81 -5.50
CA GLY A 62 -0.87 -21.74 -6.46
C GLY A 62 -2.06 -20.85 -6.11
N ILE A 63 -2.57 -20.88 -4.87
CA ILE A 63 -3.63 -19.94 -4.45
C ILE A 63 -3.02 -18.54 -4.38
N THR A 64 -3.64 -17.61 -5.08
CA THR A 64 -3.14 -16.25 -5.22
C THR A 64 -4.28 -15.24 -5.06
N PHE A 65 -4.00 -14.13 -4.38
CA PHE A 65 -4.86 -12.97 -4.24
C PHE A 65 -4.17 -11.79 -4.93
N ILE A 66 -4.69 -11.44 -6.12
CA ILE A 66 -4.10 -10.39 -6.97
C ILE A 66 -4.76 -9.07 -6.60
N ARG A 67 -3.99 -8.14 -6.05
CA ARG A 67 -4.45 -6.80 -5.68
C ARG A 67 -3.65 -5.69 -6.36
N GLY A 68 -2.49 -6.03 -6.92
CA GLY A 68 -1.55 -5.07 -7.49
C GLY A 68 -0.73 -4.36 -6.42
N ASP A 69 0.13 -3.46 -6.89
CA ASP A 69 1.10 -2.77 -6.06
C ASP A 69 0.46 -1.63 -5.25
N SER A 70 1.14 -1.20 -4.20
CA SER A 70 0.75 -0.09 -3.34
C SER A 70 1.96 0.78 -2.97
N VAL A 71 1.70 1.92 -2.36
CA VAL A 71 2.72 2.82 -1.81
C VAL A 71 2.54 2.97 -0.32
N SER A 72 3.63 3.19 0.40
CA SER A 72 3.60 3.54 1.82
C SER A 72 4.63 4.61 2.11
N ILE A 73 4.26 5.62 2.89
CA ILE A 73 5.03 6.84 3.05
C ILE A 73 5.39 7.07 4.52
N LEU A 74 6.66 6.90 4.85
CA LEU A 74 7.20 7.33 6.13
C LEU A 74 7.32 8.86 6.12
N THR A 75 6.42 9.54 6.80
CA THR A 75 6.42 11.01 6.89
C THR A 75 7.09 11.44 8.18
N GLU A 76 8.29 11.99 8.07
CA GLU A 76 9.06 12.60 9.16
C GLU A 76 8.86 14.10 9.17
N ILE A 77 8.46 14.67 10.31
CA ILE A 77 8.40 16.10 10.52
C ILE A 77 9.55 16.52 11.43
N ARG A 78 10.37 17.45 10.97
CA ARG A 78 11.46 18.04 11.74
C ARG A 78 11.07 19.45 12.18
N THR A 79 11.19 19.68 13.48
CA THR A 79 11.11 21.01 14.09
C THR A 79 12.50 21.47 14.49
N GLU A 80 12.64 22.64 15.10
CA GLU A 80 13.93 23.10 15.62
C GLU A 80 14.49 22.18 16.71
N SER A 81 13.62 21.49 17.47
CA SER A 81 14.03 20.74 18.66
C SER A 81 13.80 19.24 18.54
N TYR A 82 12.85 18.79 17.73
CA TYR A 82 12.41 17.41 17.71
C TYR A 82 12.12 16.88 16.29
N SER A 83 12.14 15.54 16.17
CA SER A 83 11.59 14.82 15.00
C SER A 83 10.35 14.04 15.39
N TYR A 84 9.34 14.14 14.57
CA TYR A 84 8.05 13.44 14.71
C TYR A 84 7.75 12.62 13.47
N PHE A 85 6.82 11.66 13.61
CA PHE A 85 6.34 10.82 12.53
C PHE A 85 4.82 10.92 12.46
N VAL A 86 4.29 10.96 11.24
CA VAL A 86 2.85 10.96 10.99
C VAL A 86 2.37 9.53 10.81
N LEU A 87 1.36 9.15 11.57
CA LEU A 87 0.61 7.90 11.42
C LEU A 87 -0.83 8.22 11.09
N VAL A 88 -1.47 7.36 10.32
CA VAL A 88 -2.91 7.29 10.15
C VAL A 88 -3.47 6.22 11.08
N TYR A 89 -4.63 6.52 11.69
CA TYR A 89 -5.38 5.58 12.52
C TYR A 89 -6.71 5.30 11.85
N GLN A 90 -6.91 4.05 11.43
CA GLN A 90 -8.06 3.67 10.63
C GLN A 90 -8.50 2.23 10.89
N PRO A 91 -9.77 1.87 10.60
CA PRO A 91 -10.25 0.51 10.71
C PRO A 91 -9.65 -0.37 9.60
N ARG A 92 -9.16 -1.53 9.97
CA ARG A 92 -8.72 -2.57 9.03
C ARG A 92 -9.53 -3.85 9.26
N ILE A 93 -10.59 -4.02 8.50
CA ILE A 93 -11.50 -5.17 8.65
C ILE A 93 -10.80 -6.53 8.61
N PRO A 94 -9.78 -6.78 7.72
CA PRO A 94 -9.05 -8.04 7.74
C PRO A 94 -8.30 -8.31 9.05
N VAL A 95 -7.90 -7.25 9.78
CA VAL A 95 -7.28 -7.36 11.10
C VAL A 95 -8.33 -7.47 12.21
N GLY A 96 -9.56 -6.99 11.96
CA GLY A 96 -10.65 -6.93 12.94
C GLY A 96 -10.48 -5.83 13.99
N ASP A 97 -9.67 -4.79 13.70
CA ASP A 97 -9.34 -3.74 14.65
C ASP A 97 -9.01 -2.42 13.93
N PHE A 98 -8.88 -1.37 14.73
CA PHE A 98 -8.25 -0.11 14.32
C PHE A 98 -6.76 -0.19 14.53
N ILE A 99 -5.96 0.19 13.52
CA ILE A 99 -4.51 0.16 13.61
C ILE A 99 -3.88 1.51 13.26
N TYR A 100 -2.66 1.72 13.75
CA TYR A 100 -1.78 2.79 13.35
C TYR A 100 -0.83 2.30 12.27
N GLU A 101 -0.77 3.01 11.16
CA GLU A 101 0.12 2.69 10.04
C GLU A 101 0.62 3.96 9.35
N ASN A 102 1.61 3.82 8.47
CA ASN A 102 2.00 4.93 7.60
C ASN A 102 0.86 5.29 6.65
N PRO A 103 0.73 6.54 6.20
CA PRO A 103 -0.05 6.88 5.02
C PRO A 103 0.28 5.95 3.85
N ALA A 104 -0.75 5.43 3.18
CA ALA A 104 -0.58 4.39 2.17
C ALA A 104 -1.77 4.34 1.21
N GLY A 105 -1.50 4.02 -0.07
CA GLY A 105 -2.54 3.87 -1.07
C GLY A 105 -2.23 2.81 -2.11
N MET A 106 -3.27 2.37 -2.81
CA MET A 106 -3.12 1.44 -3.92
C MET A 106 -2.63 2.18 -5.17
N MET A 107 -1.74 1.54 -5.91
CA MET A 107 -1.34 2.05 -7.21
C MET A 107 -2.54 2.13 -8.16
N ASP A 108 -2.65 3.26 -8.82
CA ASP A 108 -3.58 3.45 -9.93
C ASP A 108 -3.02 2.86 -11.26
N GLU A 109 -3.75 3.05 -12.34
CA GLU A 109 -3.33 2.57 -13.67
C GLU A 109 -2.22 3.41 -14.30
N SER A 110 -1.81 4.56 -13.68
CA SER A 110 -0.74 5.42 -14.20
C SER A 110 0.64 4.76 -14.14
N GLY A 111 0.83 3.84 -13.19
CA GLY A 111 2.10 3.17 -12.97
C GLY A 111 3.19 4.08 -12.39
N ASP A 112 2.83 5.28 -11.86
CA ASP A 112 3.76 6.21 -11.20
C ASP A 112 3.63 6.15 -9.67
N PRO A 113 4.46 5.35 -8.96
CA PRO A 113 4.39 5.23 -7.51
C PRO A 113 4.62 6.57 -6.79
N ALA A 114 5.47 7.44 -7.34
CA ALA A 114 5.74 8.73 -6.74
C ALA A 114 4.54 9.67 -6.83
N GLY A 115 3.86 9.70 -7.99
CA GLY A 115 2.65 10.49 -8.19
C GLY A 115 1.51 10.05 -7.27
N VAL A 116 1.25 8.74 -7.19
CA VAL A 116 0.26 8.16 -6.27
C VAL A 116 0.60 8.49 -4.82
N SER A 117 1.86 8.34 -4.42
CA SER A 117 2.29 8.66 -3.06
C SER A 117 2.05 10.13 -2.68
N ILE A 118 2.27 11.08 -3.60
CA ILE A 118 2.00 12.51 -3.37
C ILE A 118 0.51 12.75 -3.14
N GLN A 119 -0.32 12.13 -3.97
CA GLN A 119 -1.77 12.23 -3.87
C GLN A 119 -2.29 11.65 -2.54
N GLU A 120 -1.84 10.44 -2.17
CA GLU A 120 -2.24 9.77 -0.94
C GLU A 120 -1.89 10.58 0.32
N ILE A 121 -0.69 11.14 0.39
CA ILE A 121 -0.34 12.02 1.52
C ILE A 121 -1.26 13.24 1.57
N GLU A 122 -1.53 13.89 0.44
CA GLU A 122 -2.39 15.06 0.41
C GLU A 122 -3.83 14.69 0.84
N GLU A 123 -4.36 13.55 0.39
CA GLU A 123 -5.69 13.07 0.75
C GLU A 123 -5.78 12.62 2.21
N GLU A 124 -4.89 11.76 2.67
CA GLU A 124 -4.92 11.20 4.02
C GLU A 124 -4.45 12.17 5.10
N THR A 125 -3.55 13.10 4.79
CA THR A 125 -2.96 14.01 5.80
C THR A 125 -3.30 15.47 5.60
N GLY A 126 -3.74 15.87 4.41
CA GLY A 126 -3.92 17.25 4.01
C GLY A 126 -2.61 18.04 3.90
N ILE A 127 -1.46 17.35 3.88
CA ILE A 127 -0.13 17.96 3.79
C ILE A 127 0.30 17.98 2.33
N LYS A 128 0.55 19.18 1.79
CA LYS A 128 1.10 19.32 0.44
C LYS A 128 2.61 19.12 0.44
N ILE A 129 3.06 18.20 -0.41
CA ILE A 129 4.47 17.83 -0.50
C ILE A 129 5.03 18.19 -1.86
N LYS A 130 6.23 18.76 -1.85
CA LYS A 130 6.98 19.00 -3.07
C LYS A 130 7.80 17.77 -3.45
N LYS A 131 7.93 17.49 -4.74
CA LYS A 131 8.65 16.31 -5.26
C LYS A 131 10.11 16.22 -4.76
N GLU A 132 10.74 17.33 -4.47
CA GLU A 132 12.11 17.40 -3.94
C GLU A 132 12.28 16.83 -2.53
N ASN A 133 11.17 16.69 -1.76
CA ASN A 133 11.19 16.14 -0.40
C ASN A 133 11.05 14.62 -0.37
N TRP A 134 10.89 13.99 -1.54
CA TRP A 134 10.70 12.56 -1.67
C TRP A 134 12.02 11.81 -1.76
N LYS A 135 12.09 10.70 -1.02
CA LYS A 135 13.16 9.73 -1.15
C LYS A 135 12.54 8.34 -1.29
N PHE A 136 12.74 7.72 -2.43
CA PHE A 136 12.44 6.30 -2.59
C PHE A 136 13.39 5.48 -1.69
N LEU A 137 12.85 4.57 -0.91
CA LEU A 137 13.62 3.70 -0.02
C LEU A 137 13.89 2.34 -0.66
N ASP A 138 12.81 1.61 -0.97
CA ASP A 138 12.88 0.28 -1.59
C ASP A 138 11.47 -0.17 -1.99
N SER A 139 11.37 -1.35 -2.60
CA SER A 139 10.13 -2.06 -2.88
C SER A 139 10.15 -3.42 -2.20
N VAL A 140 9.10 -3.73 -1.43
CA VAL A 140 9.05 -4.95 -0.62
C VAL A 140 7.78 -5.75 -0.86
N TYR A 141 7.88 -7.07 -0.82
CA TYR A 141 6.71 -7.94 -0.81
C TYR A 141 6.09 -7.96 0.60
N THR A 142 4.77 -7.91 0.67
CA THR A 142 4.03 -7.98 1.95
C THR A 142 3.86 -9.42 2.42
N SER A 143 3.33 -10.27 1.56
CA SER A 143 3.01 -11.67 1.88
C SER A 143 3.16 -12.54 0.61
N PRO A 144 4.41 -12.82 0.15
CA PRO A 144 4.67 -13.44 -1.16
C PRO A 144 4.14 -14.87 -1.30
N GLY A 145 3.74 -15.51 -0.22
CA GLY A 145 3.06 -16.82 -0.25
C GLY A 145 1.55 -16.74 -0.51
N PHE A 146 0.97 -15.53 -0.59
CA PHE A 146 -0.47 -15.33 -0.70
C PHE A 146 -0.88 -14.28 -1.72
N THR A 147 -0.17 -13.15 -1.83
CA THR A 147 -0.53 -12.03 -2.70
C THR A 147 0.63 -11.60 -3.59
N ASP A 148 0.28 -10.98 -4.72
CA ASP A 148 1.23 -10.37 -5.66
C ASP A 148 1.76 -9.01 -5.19
N GLU A 149 1.21 -8.44 -4.11
CA GLU A 149 1.45 -7.08 -3.68
C GLU A 149 2.92 -6.77 -3.43
N VAL A 150 3.41 -5.75 -4.13
CA VAL A 150 4.65 -5.04 -3.84
C VAL A 150 4.30 -3.69 -3.27
N VAL A 151 4.91 -3.31 -2.14
CA VAL A 151 4.76 -1.97 -1.57
C VAL A 151 6.00 -1.15 -1.87
N HIS A 152 5.82 -0.03 -2.56
CA HIS A 152 6.88 0.95 -2.81
C HIS A 152 6.99 1.88 -1.60
N LEU A 153 8.14 1.86 -0.94
CA LEU A 153 8.39 2.60 0.29
C LEU A 153 9.03 3.94 0.00
N TYR A 154 8.45 5.00 0.55
CA TYR A 154 8.99 6.35 0.44
C TYR A 154 9.22 6.97 1.81
N HIS A 155 10.20 7.86 1.89
CA HIS A 155 10.47 8.71 3.05
C HIS A 155 10.34 10.17 2.64
N VAL A 156 9.54 10.90 3.39
CA VAL A 156 9.31 12.33 3.20
C VAL A 156 9.73 13.07 4.45
N ILE A 157 10.50 14.14 4.27
CA ILE A 157 10.96 15.01 5.36
C ILE A 157 10.31 16.39 5.19
N LEU A 158 9.61 16.82 6.23
CA LEU A 158 8.94 18.11 6.28
C LEU A 158 9.53 18.95 7.41
N ASN A 159 9.80 20.22 7.16
CA ASN A 159 10.17 21.16 8.21
C ASN A 159 8.92 21.95 8.64
N MET A 160 8.56 21.87 9.91
CA MET A 160 7.39 22.53 10.49
C MET A 160 7.73 23.14 11.84
N THR A 161 6.92 24.11 12.27
CA THR A 161 6.94 24.61 13.64
C THR A 161 6.20 23.66 14.59
N GLU A 162 6.52 23.70 15.88
CA GLU A 162 5.78 22.93 16.91
C GLU A 162 4.27 23.23 16.88
N TYR A 163 3.89 24.47 16.58
CA TYR A 163 2.49 24.86 16.48
C TYR A 163 1.77 24.18 15.30
N GLU A 164 2.42 24.03 14.15
CA GLU A 164 1.86 23.31 13.00
C GLU A 164 1.73 21.82 13.30
N VAL A 165 2.71 21.23 13.98
CA VAL A 165 2.66 19.82 14.44
C VAL A 165 1.46 19.59 15.34
N LEU A 166 1.22 20.47 16.31
CA LEU A 166 0.07 20.36 17.22
C LEU A 166 -1.28 20.41 16.48
N LYS A 167 -1.37 21.19 15.41
CA LYS A 167 -2.60 21.28 14.59
C LYS A 167 -2.90 20.03 13.77
N LEU A 168 -1.89 19.25 13.43
CA LEU A 168 -2.06 18.00 12.67
C LEU A 168 -2.59 16.87 13.55
N ASN A 169 -2.25 16.86 14.82
CA ASN A 169 -2.55 15.74 15.70
C ASN A 169 -4.07 15.61 15.98
N ASN A 170 -4.60 14.39 15.83
CA ASN A 170 -6.03 14.03 15.97
C ASN A 170 -6.96 14.70 14.92
N ARG A 171 -6.42 15.25 13.85
CA ARG A 171 -7.22 15.74 12.74
C ARG A 171 -7.91 14.58 12.03
N LEU A 172 -9.21 14.72 11.75
CA LEU A 172 -9.94 13.79 10.87
C LEU A 172 -9.63 14.14 9.42
N THR A 173 -9.32 13.13 8.63
CA THR A 173 -8.91 13.25 7.22
C THR A 173 -9.47 12.06 6.43
N GLY A 174 -9.04 11.89 5.20
CA GLY A 174 -9.55 10.88 4.29
C GLY A 174 -10.68 11.41 3.42
N THR A 175 -11.14 10.57 2.51
CA THR A 175 -12.27 10.84 1.63
C THR A 175 -13.60 10.56 2.33
N GLU A 176 -14.75 10.85 1.68
CA GLU A 176 -16.10 10.64 2.28
C GLU A 176 -16.36 9.21 2.80
N ASN A 177 -15.64 8.21 2.27
CA ASN A 177 -15.80 6.79 2.62
C ASN A 177 -14.70 6.26 3.55
N GLU A 178 -13.78 7.11 4.01
CA GLU A 178 -12.64 6.71 4.83
C GLU A 178 -12.67 7.38 6.20
N LEU A 179 -12.65 6.57 7.23
CA LEU A 179 -12.55 7.03 8.61
C LEU A 179 -11.08 7.03 9.03
N ILE A 180 -10.38 8.12 8.75
CA ILE A 180 -8.96 8.30 9.06
C ILE A 180 -8.78 9.41 10.07
N SER A 181 -7.94 9.18 11.07
CA SER A 181 -7.45 10.24 11.94
C SER A 181 -5.93 10.23 12.02
N LEU A 182 -5.33 11.43 12.05
CA LEU A 182 -3.89 11.59 12.12
C LEU A 182 -3.39 11.44 13.57
N LYS A 183 -2.23 10.81 13.70
CA LYS A 183 -1.47 10.79 14.93
C LYS A 183 -0.03 11.19 14.65
N VAL A 184 0.41 12.29 15.29
CA VAL A 184 1.80 12.73 15.21
C VAL A 184 2.53 12.32 16.49
N VAL A 185 3.62 11.57 16.33
CA VAL A 185 4.31 10.90 17.44
C VAL A 185 5.82 10.99 17.32
N ASN A 186 6.53 10.88 18.45
CA ASN A 186 7.97 10.67 18.44
C ASN A 186 8.34 9.23 18.01
N LYS A 187 9.61 8.97 17.75
CA LYS A 187 10.08 7.65 17.31
C LYS A 187 9.73 6.50 18.27
N LYS A 188 9.81 6.72 19.58
CA LYS A 188 9.49 5.70 20.58
C LYS A 188 8.02 5.30 20.49
N ASP A 189 7.12 6.25 20.38
CA ASP A 189 5.69 6.01 20.24
C ASP A 189 5.34 5.45 18.86
N TYR A 190 6.04 5.86 17.79
CA TYR A 190 5.91 5.25 16.47
C TYR A 190 6.15 3.73 16.56
N LEU A 191 7.27 3.29 17.13
CA LEU A 191 7.61 1.86 17.31
C LEU A 191 6.61 1.11 18.20
N ARG A 192 5.98 1.81 19.13
CA ARG A 192 4.96 1.22 20.02
C ARG A 192 3.61 1.06 19.31
N LEU A 193 3.22 1.99 18.46
CA LEU A 193 1.90 2.09 17.84
C LEU A 193 1.84 1.40 16.48
N ASN A 194 2.79 1.68 15.59
CA ASN A 194 2.84 1.05 14.28
C ASN A 194 3.39 -0.37 14.39
N LYS A 195 2.52 -1.36 14.24
CA LYS A 195 2.85 -2.79 14.30
C LYS A 195 2.89 -3.46 12.93
N THR A 196 2.76 -2.67 11.86
CA THR A 196 2.83 -3.22 10.49
C THR A 196 4.29 -3.52 10.11
N ALA A 197 4.52 -4.63 9.41
CA ALA A 197 5.85 -4.95 8.88
C ALA A 197 6.35 -3.83 7.94
N ILE A 198 5.45 -3.22 7.17
CA ILE A 198 5.75 -2.12 6.25
C ILE A 198 6.24 -0.88 6.99
N GLY A 199 5.57 -0.48 8.07
CA GLY A 199 5.99 0.65 8.89
C GLY A 199 7.38 0.46 9.51
N LEU A 200 7.62 -0.74 10.05
CA LEU A 200 8.93 -1.08 10.65
C LEU A 200 10.03 -1.14 9.59
N SER A 201 9.76 -1.70 8.40
CA SER A 201 10.70 -1.73 7.27
C SER A 201 11.03 -0.32 6.79
N SER A 202 10.03 0.55 6.67
CA SER A 202 10.23 1.95 6.27
C SER A 202 11.17 2.69 7.22
N LEU A 203 10.95 2.54 8.54
CA LEU A 203 11.80 3.17 9.55
C LEU A 203 13.25 2.66 9.51
N TYR A 204 13.42 1.35 9.33
CA TYR A 204 14.73 0.72 9.21
C TYR A 204 15.50 1.19 7.96
N LEU A 205 14.84 1.21 6.80
CA LEU A 205 15.44 1.60 5.53
C LEU A 205 15.74 3.10 5.48
N ALA A 206 14.93 3.94 6.10
CA ALA A 206 15.18 5.38 6.23
C ALA A 206 16.38 5.69 7.15
N LYS A 207 16.80 4.75 7.99
CA LYS A 207 17.89 4.91 8.98
C LYS A 207 17.61 6.01 10.00
N VAL A 208 16.38 6.15 10.42
CA VAL A 208 15.93 7.17 11.39
C VAL A 208 15.47 6.54 12.70
#